data_5986a665ff8cf2895a8d8c6fd4ac97c2
#
_entry.id   5986a665ff8cf2895a8d8c6fd4ac97c2
#
_cell.length_a   1.000
_cell.length_b   1.000
_cell.length_c   1.000
_cell.angle_alpha   90.00
_cell.angle_beta   90.00
_cell.angle_gamma   90.00
#
_symmetry.space_group_name_H-M   'P 1'
#
loop_
_entity.id
_entity.type
_entity.pdbx_description
1 polymer ?
#
loop_
_entity_poly.entity_id
_entity_poly.type
_entity_poly.pdbx_seq_one_letter_code
_entity_poly.pdbx_strand_id
1 'polypeptide(L)'
;MTTLLLSSTFTAIAHSSPLPAPQIIAHRAGTADAPENTFPAISKALANGADAIWITLQLSKDNIPVLYRPSDLKELTNESGAVSAYTASQLAEIDASIAYNKKHDIKPSAGSLFGIPTLDDVLKKYPDTIFYLDIKSPDADPIILAKALQKTLLATSKGEKNRLIRTRVYSTNDDYLNALDTVNKSSDPSHKVQRFESRDTTRTVLANITMDHQCELPTDNKERWYGLELHRKVKVVEKYTLGEGRSSAILSWDKEAMDCFRKNANAHIILFGINTQDDYKKAKELQANGVMVDSPAQFKEIISKSENVK
;
A
#
# COMPACT_ATOMS: atom_id res chain seq x y z
N MET A 1 -64.68 27.93 -27.71
CA MET A 1 -63.40 28.36 -27.10
C MET A 1 -62.71 27.13 -26.54
N THR A 2 -61.74 26.60 -27.27
CA THR A 2 -61.02 25.37 -26.88
C THR A 2 -59.63 25.77 -26.44
N THR A 3 -59.35 25.65 -25.13
CA THR A 3 -58.05 26.02 -24.53
C THR A 3 -57.09 24.86 -24.66
N LEU A 4 -56.00 25.06 -25.43
CA LEU A 4 -54.91 24.13 -25.56
C LEU A 4 -53.94 24.33 -24.36
N LEU A 5 -53.84 23.32 -23.50
CA LEU A 5 -52.79 23.26 -22.46
C LEU A 5 -51.50 22.68 -23.05
N LEU A 6 -50.46 23.53 -23.22
CA LEU A 6 -49.08 23.08 -23.50
C LEU A 6 -48.45 22.60 -22.18
N SER A 7 -48.23 21.30 -22.07
CA SER A 7 -47.41 20.72 -21.00
C SER A 7 -45.93 20.77 -21.41
N SER A 8 -45.13 21.65 -20.79
CA SER A 8 -43.66 21.69 -20.90
C SER A 8 -43.07 20.62 -20.04
N THR A 9 -42.49 19.55 -20.66
CA THR A 9 -41.69 18.55 -19.97
C THR A 9 -40.30 19.11 -19.71
N PHE A 10 -40.01 19.43 -18.45
CA PHE A 10 -38.63 19.72 -17.99
C PHE A 10 -37.85 18.39 -17.92
N THR A 11 -36.92 18.20 -18.86
CA THR A 11 -35.92 17.14 -18.77
C THR A 11 -34.89 17.57 -17.72
N ALA A 12 -34.94 16.95 -16.53
CA ALA A 12 -33.90 17.13 -15.52
C ALA A 12 -32.61 16.47 -16.02
N ILE A 13 -31.61 17.26 -16.34
CA ILE A 13 -30.24 16.79 -16.60
C ILE A 13 -29.70 16.33 -15.24
N ALA A 14 -29.64 15.02 -15.03
CA ALA A 14 -28.98 14.46 -13.87
C ALA A 14 -27.48 14.79 -13.96
N HIS A 15 -27.03 15.78 -13.19
CA HIS A 15 -25.61 16.00 -12.96
C HIS A 15 -25.12 14.82 -12.12
N SER A 16 -24.40 13.89 -12.77
CA SER A 16 -23.65 12.87 -12.03
C SER A 16 -22.62 13.57 -11.17
N SER A 17 -22.71 13.40 -9.85
CA SER A 17 -21.67 13.88 -8.94
C SER A 17 -20.31 13.34 -9.37
N PRO A 18 -19.25 14.16 -9.36
CA PRO A 18 -17.91 13.68 -9.70
C PRO A 18 -17.55 12.45 -8.83
N LEU A 19 -17.03 11.42 -9.45
CA LEU A 19 -16.54 10.24 -8.71
C LEU A 19 -15.48 10.68 -7.69
N PRO A 20 -15.50 10.14 -6.46
CA PRO A 20 -14.49 10.47 -5.47
C PRO A 20 -13.09 10.14 -6.01
N ALA A 21 -12.14 11.04 -5.79
CA ALA A 21 -10.75 10.81 -6.17
C ALA A 21 -10.16 9.67 -5.33
N PRO A 22 -9.33 8.78 -5.90
CA PRO A 22 -8.65 7.76 -5.14
C PRO A 22 -7.66 8.38 -4.15
N GLN A 23 -7.51 7.76 -2.96
CA GLN A 23 -6.50 8.11 -1.97
C GLN A 23 -5.09 8.03 -2.57
N ILE A 24 -4.26 9.05 -2.37
CA ILE A 24 -2.85 9.04 -2.79
C ILE A 24 -2.00 8.40 -1.70
N ILE A 25 -1.37 7.27 -2.02
CA ILE A 25 -0.58 6.47 -1.08
C ILE A 25 0.89 6.52 -1.50
N ALA A 26 1.75 7.09 -0.66
CA ALA A 26 3.17 7.25 -0.94
C ALA A 26 3.92 5.92 -0.75
N HIS A 27 4.37 5.27 -1.85
CA HIS A 27 5.13 4.02 -1.82
C HIS A 27 6.46 4.19 -1.11
N ARG A 28 6.69 3.46 0.00
CA ARG A 28 7.84 3.58 0.90
C ARG A 28 8.14 5.04 1.27
N ALA A 29 7.08 5.79 1.50
CA ALA A 29 7.09 7.23 1.77
C ALA A 29 7.55 8.11 0.57
N GLY A 30 7.44 7.63 -0.68
CA GLY A 30 7.78 8.41 -1.88
C GLY A 30 9.21 8.17 -2.36
N THR A 31 9.47 6.96 -2.88
CA THR A 31 10.82 6.50 -3.31
C THR A 31 11.48 7.34 -4.38
N ALA A 32 10.71 8.08 -5.17
CA ALA A 32 11.25 8.98 -6.20
C ALA A 32 11.58 10.38 -5.66
N ASP A 33 10.99 10.77 -4.52
CA ASP A 33 11.11 12.12 -3.98
C ASP A 33 12.19 12.26 -2.88
N ALA A 34 12.47 11.18 -2.14
CA ALA A 34 13.40 11.18 -1.00
C ALA A 34 13.90 9.75 -0.68
N PRO A 35 14.95 9.60 0.16
CA PRO A 35 15.39 8.28 0.63
C PRO A 35 14.27 7.51 1.29
N GLU A 36 13.93 6.33 0.74
CA GLU A 36 12.75 5.56 1.13
C GLU A 36 12.73 5.17 2.62
N ASN A 37 11.52 5.07 3.21
CA ASN A 37 11.32 4.61 4.58
C ASN A 37 12.02 5.47 5.66
N THR A 38 12.29 6.74 5.39
CA THR A 38 12.93 7.68 6.33
C THR A 38 11.96 8.77 6.80
N PHE A 39 12.27 9.42 7.90
CA PHE A 39 11.50 10.58 8.37
C PHE A 39 11.39 11.72 7.34
N PRO A 40 12.47 12.12 6.65
CA PRO A 40 12.37 13.14 5.61
C PRO A 40 11.44 12.74 4.46
N ALA A 41 11.45 11.46 4.04
CA ALA A 41 10.56 10.96 3.01
C ALA A 41 9.09 11.06 3.44
N ILE A 42 8.76 10.63 4.66
CA ILE A 42 7.39 10.72 5.20
C ILE A 42 6.93 12.18 5.25
N SER A 43 7.77 13.08 5.81
CA SER A 43 7.44 14.50 5.88
C SER A 43 7.20 15.11 4.50
N LYS A 44 8.05 14.78 3.52
CA LYS A 44 7.96 15.27 2.15
C LYS A 44 6.72 14.74 1.43
N ALA A 45 6.40 13.47 1.60
CA ALA A 45 5.19 12.87 1.02
C ALA A 45 3.92 13.54 1.55
N LEU A 46 3.81 13.75 2.86
CA LEU A 46 2.68 14.45 3.48
C LEU A 46 2.57 15.90 3.02
N ALA A 47 3.69 16.63 2.93
CA ALA A 47 3.71 18.01 2.42
C ALA A 47 3.29 18.12 0.94
N ASN A 48 3.43 17.03 0.18
CA ASN A 48 2.98 16.94 -1.21
C ASN A 48 1.57 16.32 -1.36
N GLY A 49 0.82 16.19 -0.26
CA GLY A 49 -0.59 15.81 -0.31
C GLY A 49 -0.83 14.30 -0.37
N ALA A 50 0.12 13.47 0.08
CA ALA A 50 -0.16 12.06 0.29
C ALA A 50 -1.19 11.89 1.42
N ASP A 51 -2.25 11.12 1.16
CA ASP A 51 -3.32 10.82 2.13
C ASP A 51 -2.91 9.69 3.07
N ALA A 52 -2.05 8.79 2.61
CA ALA A 52 -1.52 7.69 3.39
C ALA A 52 -0.06 7.38 3.00
N ILE A 53 0.65 6.76 3.93
CA ILE A 53 2.05 6.38 3.76
C ILE A 53 2.16 4.85 3.79
N TRP A 54 2.70 4.28 2.72
CA TRP A 54 3.10 2.88 2.65
C TRP A 54 4.56 2.76 3.07
N ILE A 55 4.84 2.01 4.13
CA ILE A 55 6.19 1.77 4.65
C ILE A 55 6.50 0.28 4.72
N THR A 56 7.77 -0.06 4.60
CA THR A 56 8.21 -1.45 4.62
C THR A 56 8.91 -1.77 5.94
N LEU A 57 8.53 -2.89 6.56
CA LEU A 57 9.00 -3.30 7.88
C LEU A 57 9.85 -4.56 7.84
N GLN A 58 10.89 -4.55 8.66
CA GLN A 58 11.65 -5.71 9.08
C GLN A 58 11.79 -5.74 10.60
N LEU A 59 12.25 -6.88 11.15
CA LEU A 59 12.48 -7.05 12.57
C LEU A 59 13.98 -6.94 12.87
N SER A 60 14.36 -6.08 13.80
CA SER A 60 15.73 -5.95 14.30
C SER A 60 16.14 -7.15 15.18
N LYS A 61 17.43 -7.25 15.54
CA LYS A 61 17.98 -8.29 16.43
C LYS A 61 17.28 -8.32 17.80
N ASP A 62 16.86 -7.19 18.29
CA ASP A 62 16.14 -7.03 19.58
C ASP A 62 14.62 -7.05 19.42
N ASN A 63 14.11 -7.58 18.29
CA ASN A 63 12.69 -7.76 17.98
C ASN A 63 11.89 -6.46 17.97
N ILE A 64 12.50 -5.37 17.50
CA ILE A 64 11.83 -4.08 17.30
C ILE A 64 11.52 -3.91 15.80
N PRO A 65 10.26 -3.62 15.40
CA PRO A 65 9.94 -3.29 14.02
C PRO A 65 10.62 -2.00 13.56
N VAL A 66 11.39 -2.07 12.48
CA VAL A 66 12.12 -0.96 11.88
C VAL A 66 11.76 -0.77 10.42
N LEU A 67 11.96 0.43 9.88
CA LEU A 67 11.60 0.77 8.50
C LEU A 67 12.77 0.51 7.56
N TYR A 68 12.77 -0.62 6.89
CA TYR A 68 13.76 -0.95 5.86
C TYR A 68 13.19 -1.99 4.90
N ARG A 69 13.56 -1.93 3.60
CA ARG A 69 12.96 -2.84 2.60
C ARG A 69 13.91 -3.92 2.10
N PRO A 70 15.14 -3.63 1.65
CA PRO A 70 16.02 -4.66 1.10
C PRO A 70 16.39 -5.72 2.14
N SER A 71 16.78 -6.91 1.68
CA SER A 71 17.23 -8.00 2.54
C SER A 71 18.64 -7.79 3.12
N ASP A 72 19.43 -6.92 2.47
CA ASP A 72 20.79 -6.59 2.87
C ASP A 72 20.94 -5.07 2.98
N LEU A 73 21.58 -4.60 4.05
CA LEU A 73 21.82 -3.18 4.31
C LEU A 73 22.63 -2.50 3.21
N LYS A 74 23.54 -3.23 2.53
CA LYS A 74 24.40 -2.66 1.46
C LYS A 74 23.63 -2.09 0.26
N GLU A 75 22.36 -2.45 0.11
CA GLU A 75 21.56 -1.97 -1.03
C GLU A 75 21.23 -0.48 -0.93
N LEU A 76 21.04 0.05 0.29
CA LEU A 76 20.71 1.47 0.50
C LEU A 76 21.71 2.22 1.37
N THR A 77 22.62 1.52 2.06
CA THR A 77 23.56 2.10 3.03
C THR A 77 25.02 1.75 2.67
N ASN A 78 25.95 2.16 3.52
CA ASN A 78 27.35 1.75 3.47
C ASN A 78 27.67 0.52 4.36
N GLU A 79 26.66 0.01 5.09
CA GLU A 79 26.76 -1.20 5.89
C GLU A 79 26.30 -2.43 5.09
N SER A 80 26.54 -3.64 5.62
CA SER A 80 26.17 -4.90 4.97
C SER A 80 25.56 -5.88 5.97
N GLY A 81 24.81 -6.85 5.45
CA GLY A 81 24.17 -7.88 6.24
C GLY A 81 22.68 -7.63 6.45
N ALA A 82 22.04 -8.57 7.14
CA ALA A 82 20.60 -8.53 7.40
C ALA A 82 20.27 -7.52 8.52
N VAL A 83 19.08 -6.92 8.44
CA VAL A 83 18.55 -6.04 9.51
C VAL A 83 18.50 -6.75 10.86
N SER A 84 18.17 -8.04 10.86
CA SER A 84 18.11 -8.89 12.07
C SER A 84 19.46 -9.12 12.78
N ALA A 85 20.57 -8.76 12.14
CA ALA A 85 21.90 -8.83 12.77
C ALA A 85 22.19 -7.62 13.70
N TYR A 86 21.43 -6.53 13.57
CA TYR A 86 21.64 -5.27 14.28
C TYR A 86 20.48 -4.96 15.22
N THR A 87 20.79 -4.34 16.37
CA THR A 87 19.73 -3.79 17.25
C THR A 87 19.11 -2.55 16.63
N ALA A 88 17.91 -2.17 17.08
CA ALA A 88 17.24 -0.96 16.59
C ALA A 88 18.09 0.31 16.83
N SER A 89 18.82 0.38 17.94
CA SER A 89 19.71 1.52 18.20
C SER A 89 20.91 1.57 17.27
N GLN A 90 21.50 0.41 16.89
CA GLN A 90 22.55 0.38 15.88
C GLN A 90 22.05 0.79 14.49
N LEU A 91 20.84 0.33 14.12
CA LEU A 91 20.20 0.70 12.85
C LEU A 91 19.90 2.21 12.75
N ALA A 92 19.58 2.86 13.87
CA ALA A 92 19.35 4.30 13.90
C ALA A 92 20.59 5.13 13.55
N GLU A 93 21.80 4.57 13.70
CA GLU A 93 23.08 5.21 13.36
C GLU A 93 23.55 4.92 11.92
N ILE A 94 22.81 4.09 11.16
CA ILE A 94 23.14 3.72 9.78
C ILE A 94 22.41 4.64 8.81
N ASP A 95 23.14 5.34 7.94
CA ASP A 95 22.57 6.27 6.97
C ASP A 95 21.89 5.55 5.80
N ALA A 96 20.56 5.59 5.77
CA ALA A 96 19.71 5.02 4.71
C ALA A 96 19.61 5.93 3.47
N SER A 97 20.27 7.07 3.43
CA SER A 97 20.24 7.99 2.28
C SER A 97 21.33 7.73 1.23
N ILE A 98 22.32 6.90 1.52
CA ILE A 98 23.54 6.74 0.70
C ILE A 98 23.22 6.41 -0.76
N ALA A 99 22.43 5.35 -0.99
CA ALA A 99 22.11 4.93 -2.36
C ALA A 99 21.24 5.97 -3.10
N TYR A 100 20.30 6.61 -2.41
CA TYR A 100 19.46 7.67 -2.97
C TYR A 100 20.32 8.88 -3.37
N ASN A 101 21.18 9.37 -2.47
CA ASN A 101 22.06 10.50 -2.70
C ASN A 101 23.02 10.24 -3.88
N LYS A 102 23.60 9.03 -3.94
CA LYS A 102 24.46 8.61 -5.05
C LYS A 102 23.70 8.59 -6.39
N LYS A 103 22.48 8.07 -6.39
CA LYS A 103 21.64 7.99 -7.61
C LYS A 103 21.25 9.37 -8.14
N HIS A 104 21.08 10.35 -7.26
CA HIS A 104 20.60 11.70 -7.60
C HIS A 104 21.70 12.77 -7.57
N ASP A 105 22.98 12.38 -7.43
CA ASP A 105 24.13 13.27 -7.31
C ASP A 105 23.96 14.35 -6.21
N ILE A 106 23.38 13.95 -5.08
CA ILE A 106 23.15 14.81 -3.92
C ILE A 106 24.35 14.70 -2.98
N LYS A 107 25.00 15.82 -2.69
CA LYS A 107 26.04 15.89 -1.66
C LYS A 107 25.39 16.01 -0.29
N PRO A 108 25.61 15.04 0.64
CA PRO A 108 25.07 15.14 1.99
C PRO A 108 25.57 16.42 2.68
N SER A 109 24.68 17.10 3.38
CA SER A 109 25.08 18.19 4.28
C SER A 109 25.84 17.62 5.48
N ALA A 110 26.85 18.31 5.97
CA ALA A 110 27.57 17.87 7.14
C ALA A 110 26.63 17.67 8.34
N GLY A 111 26.67 16.47 8.94
CA GLY A 111 25.83 16.11 10.07
C GLY A 111 24.42 15.64 9.72
N SER A 112 24.05 15.51 8.44
CA SER A 112 22.77 14.90 8.06
C SER A 112 22.91 13.39 8.09
N LEU A 113 22.32 12.76 9.09
CA LEU A 113 22.16 11.31 9.20
C LEU A 113 20.68 10.96 9.02
N PHE A 114 20.35 10.14 8.05
CA PHE A 114 19.00 9.58 7.85
C PHE A 114 18.98 8.15 8.34
N GLY A 115 19.03 7.99 9.67
CA GLY A 115 19.02 6.70 10.33
C GLY A 115 17.78 5.86 9.97
N ILE A 116 17.91 4.54 10.08
CA ILE A 116 16.79 3.61 9.91
C ILE A 116 15.86 3.73 11.11
N PRO A 117 14.62 4.27 10.98
CA PRO A 117 13.76 4.57 12.13
C PRO A 117 13.04 3.32 12.62
N THR A 118 12.65 3.34 13.91
CA THR A 118 11.70 2.37 14.43
C THR A 118 10.27 2.72 14.02
N LEU A 119 9.39 1.70 13.94
CA LEU A 119 7.96 1.93 13.73
C LEU A 119 7.36 2.77 14.88
N ASP A 120 7.77 2.53 16.11
CA ASP A 120 7.31 3.26 17.29
C ASP A 120 7.56 4.77 17.17
N ASP A 121 8.78 5.17 16.80
CA ASP A 121 9.14 6.58 16.62
C ASP A 121 8.36 7.24 15.48
N VAL A 122 8.15 6.51 14.38
CA VAL A 122 7.36 7.00 13.24
C VAL A 122 5.92 7.24 13.67
N LEU A 123 5.28 6.28 14.35
CA LEU A 123 3.89 6.40 14.77
C LEU A 123 3.68 7.49 15.81
N LYS A 124 4.66 7.72 16.69
CA LYS A 124 4.64 8.83 17.66
C LYS A 124 4.77 10.18 16.99
N LYS A 125 5.65 10.29 15.98
CA LYS A 125 5.89 11.55 15.26
C LYS A 125 4.74 11.94 14.34
N TYR A 126 4.04 10.95 13.76
CA TYR A 126 2.93 11.19 12.84
C TYR A 126 1.63 10.53 13.36
N PRO A 127 1.05 11.05 14.45
CA PRO A 127 -0.04 10.40 15.17
C PRO A 127 -1.35 10.32 14.37
N ASP A 128 -1.57 11.19 13.41
CA ASP A 128 -2.82 11.28 12.65
C ASP A 128 -2.73 10.67 11.24
N THR A 129 -1.52 10.22 10.84
CA THR A 129 -1.27 9.67 9.50
C THR A 129 -1.78 8.24 9.39
N ILE A 130 -2.36 7.91 8.25
CA ILE A 130 -2.71 6.54 7.86
C ILE A 130 -1.45 5.83 7.37
N PHE A 131 -1.16 4.64 7.91
CA PHE A 131 -0.02 3.84 7.49
C PHE A 131 -0.46 2.47 6.97
N TYR A 132 0.10 2.09 5.82
CA TYR A 132 0.05 0.72 5.31
C TYR A 132 1.44 0.09 5.52
N LEU A 133 1.46 -1.04 6.24
CA LEU A 133 2.67 -1.68 6.76
C LEU A 133 2.98 -2.94 5.96
N ASP A 134 3.96 -2.87 5.07
CA ASP A 134 4.38 -3.99 4.22
C ASP A 134 5.50 -4.78 4.88
N ILE A 135 5.22 -6.00 5.34
CA ILE A 135 6.21 -6.87 5.97
C ILE A 135 7.12 -7.49 4.91
N LYS A 136 8.41 -7.20 5.00
CA LYS A 136 9.49 -7.71 4.12
C LYS A 136 10.69 -8.25 4.92
N SER A 137 10.44 -8.80 6.10
CA SER A 137 11.48 -9.43 6.93
C SER A 137 11.81 -10.80 6.35
N PRO A 138 13.03 -11.05 5.85
CA PRO A 138 13.32 -12.33 5.16
C PRO A 138 13.49 -13.51 6.12
N ASP A 139 13.79 -13.23 7.39
CA ASP A 139 14.30 -14.20 8.38
C ASP A 139 13.63 -14.09 9.76
N ALA A 140 12.67 -13.19 9.96
CA ALA A 140 11.97 -13.09 11.23
C ALA A 140 10.98 -14.25 11.44
N ASP A 141 10.88 -14.72 12.69
CA ASP A 141 9.76 -15.58 13.08
C ASP A 141 8.43 -14.81 12.93
N PRO A 142 7.47 -15.37 12.16
CA PRO A 142 6.23 -14.66 11.87
C PRO A 142 5.39 -14.31 13.11
N ILE A 143 5.37 -15.18 14.13
CA ILE A 143 4.60 -14.95 15.37
C ILE A 143 5.29 -13.89 16.23
N ILE A 144 6.61 -13.88 16.30
CA ILE A 144 7.36 -12.86 17.04
C ILE A 144 7.11 -11.49 16.41
N LEU A 145 7.21 -11.40 15.07
CA LEU A 145 6.96 -10.15 14.35
C LEU A 145 5.51 -9.67 14.52
N ALA A 146 4.51 -10.55 14.40
CA ALA A 146 3.11 -10.20 14.57
C ALA A 146 2.82 -9.66 15.98
N LYS A 147 3.39 -10.28 17.02
CA LYS A 147 3.28 -9.81 18.41
C LYS A 147 3.98 -8.46 18.63
N ALA A 148 5.20 -8.29 18.09
CA ALA A 148 5.95 -7.04 18.18
C ALA A 148 5.19 -5.89 17.51
N LEU A 149 4.61 -6.14 16.33
CA LEU A 149 3.80 -5.20 15.60
C LEU A 149 2.54 -4.79 16.39
N GLN A 150 1.75 -5.77 16.88
CA GLN A 150 0.56 -5.49 17.67
C GLN A 150 0.91 -4.68 18.92
N LYS A 151 1.97 -5.07 19.64
CA LYS A 151 2.45 -4.34 20.82
C LYS A 151 2.77 -2.87 20.50
N THR A 152 3.50 -2.61 19.42
CA THR A 152 3.86 -1.26 18.98
C THR A 152 2.63 -0.43 18.63
N LEU A 153 1.69 -1.00 17.88
CA LEU A 153 0.44 -0.32 17.50
C LEU A 153 -0.41 0.04 18.72
N LEU A 154 -0.52 -0.86 19.69
CA LEU A 154 -1.26 -0.61 20.94
C LEU A 154 -0.58 0.45 21.82
N ALA A 155 0.74 0.38 21.96
CA ALA A 155 1.51 1.35 22.76
C ALA A 155 1.43 2.79 22.20
N THR A 156 1.24 2.92 20.88
CA THR A 156 1.10 4.22 20.20
C THR A 156 -0.35 4.68 20.03
N SER A 157 -1.33 3.87 20.41
CA SER A 157 -2.75 4.23 20.44
C SER A 157 -3.06 5.00 21.73
N LYS A 158 -3.51 6.26 21.61
CA LYS A 158 -3.89 7.09 22.77
C LYS A 158 -5.25 7.76 22.54
N GLY A 159 -6.20 7.52 23.45
CA GLY A 159 -7.54 8.12 23.41
C GLY A 159 -8.24 7.84 22.08
N GLU A 160 -8.80 8.88 21.47
CA GLU A 160 -9.49 8.80 20.16
C GLU A 160 -8.56 8.47 19.00
N LYS A 161 -7.23 8.55 19.18
CA LYS A 161 -6.23 8.23 18.17
C LYS A 161 -5.94 6.72 18.17
N ASN A 162 -6.97 5.94 17.83
CA ASN A 162 -6.81 4.50 17.68
C ASN A 162 -5.97 4.18 16.45
N ARG A 163 -4.72 3.79 16.68
CA ARG A 163 -3.75 3.46 15.64
C ARG A 163 -4.19 2.27 14.79
N LEU A 164 -4.91 1.31 15.39
CA LEU A 164 -5.34 0.09 14.72
C LEU A 164 -6.31 0.35 13.56
N ILE A 165 -7.19 1.36 13.67
CA ILE A 165 -8.12 1.72 12.57
C ILE A 165 -7.44 2.50 11.44
N ARG A 166 -6.29 3.12 11.72
CA ARG A 166 -5.49 3.89 10.75
C ARG A 166 -4.32 3.11 10.18
N THR A 167 -4.26 1.82 10.46
CA THR A 167 -3.14 0.97 10.04
C THR A 167 -3.65 -0.33 9.46
N ARG A 168 -3.06 -0.77 8.37
CA ARG A 168 -3.31 -2.08 7.77
C ARG A 168 -2.01 -2.74 7.36
N VAL A 169 -1.92 -4.04 7.64
CA VAL A 169 -0.75 -4.84 7.33
C VAL A 169 -0.90 -5.49 5.96
N TYR A 170 0.16 -5.49 5.20
CA TYR A 170 0.30 -6.19 3.93
C TYR A 170 1.55 -7.08 3.98
N SER A 171 1.52 -8.18 3.28
CA SER A 171 2.70 -9.00 2.99
C SER A 171 2.54 -9.76 1.67
N THR A 172 3.67 -10.06 1.03
CA THR A 172 3.74 -11.02 -0.08
C THR A 172 4.02 -12.44 0.39
N ASN A 173 4.25 -12.62 1.69
CA ASN A 173 4.41 -13.92 2.34
C ASN A 173 3.22 -14.16 3.28
N ASP A 174 2.43 -15.18 2.98
CA ASP A 174 1.21 -15.50 3.70
C ASP A 174 1.48 -15.99 5.14
N ASP A 175 2.68 -16.47 5.46
CA ASP A 175 3.04 -16.88 6.82
C ASP A 175 2.93 -15.72 7.81
N TYR A 176 3.30 -14.49 7.39
CA TYR A 176 3.13 -13.30 8.22
C TYR A 176 1.66 -12.91 8.43
N LEU A 177 0.83 -13.05 7.40
CA LEU A 177 -0.60 -12.78 7.49
C LEU A 177 -1.30 -13.82 8.36
N ASN A 178 -0.95 -15.10 8.20
CA ASN A 178 -1.47 -16.20 9.03
C ASN A 178 -1.05 -16.06 10.49
N ALA A 179 0.18 -15.64 10.75
CA ALA A 179 0.67 -15.34 12.10
C ALA A 179 -0.10 -14.18 12.74
N LEU A 180 -0.35 -13.12 11.98
CA LEU A 180 -1.16 -11.99 12.44
C LEU A 180 -2.59 -12.42 12.76
N ASP A 181 -3.22 -13.23 11.92
CA ASP A 181 -4.56 -13.79 12.18
C ASP A 181 -4.57 -14.68 13.43
N THR A 182 -3.49 -15.43 13.68
CA THR A 182 -3.33 -16.25 14.87
C THR A 182 -3.25 -15.38 16.13
N VAL A 183 -2.46 -14.31 16.10
CA VAL A 183 -2.36 -13.33 17.20
C VAL A 183 -3.70 -12.64 17.41
N ASN A 184 -4.39 -12.23 16.34
CA ASN A 184 -5.71 -11.60 16.41
C ASN A 184 -6.80 -12.50 17.02
N LYS A 185 -6.75 -13.84 16.80
CA LYS A 185 -7.71 -14.80 17.38
C LYS A 185 -7.64 -14.84 18.89
N SER A 186 -6.45 -14.68 19.46
CA SER A 186 -6.22 -14.70 20.93
C SER A 186 -6.31 -13.30 21.57
N SER A 187 -6.55 -12.25 20.78
CA SER A 187 -6.60 -10.86 21.24
C SER A 187 -8.03 -10.40 21.51
N ASP A 188 -8.17 -9.41 22.38
CA ASP A 188 -9.41 -8.63 22.51
C ASP A 188 -9.83 -8.08 21.11
N PRO A 189 -11.13 -8.08 20.79
CA PRO A 189 -11.61 -7.52 19.51
C PRO A 189 -11.13 -6.11 19.21
N SER A 190 -10.96 -5.27 20.22
CA SER A 190 -10.46 -3.90 20.10
C SER A 190 -8.95 -3.82 19.82
N HIS A 191 -8.21 -4.92 19.99
CA HIS A 191 -6.77 -5.02 19.79
C HIS A 191 -6.39 -5.71 18.45
N LYS A 192 -7.36 -6.04 17.62
CA LYS A 192 -7.11 -6.71 16.34
C LYS A 192 -6.47 -5.77 15.34
N VAL A 193 -5.37 -6.21 14.77
CA VAL A 193 -4.66 -5.51 13.70
C VAL A 193 -5.33 -5.83 12.36
N GLN A 194 -5.70 -4.81 11.61
CA GLN A 194 -6.31 -4.95 10.30
C GLN A 194 -5.25 -5.30 9.24
N ARG A 195 -5.65 -6.04 8.21
CA ARG A 195 -4.74 -6.41 7.12
C ARG A 195 -5.41 -6.40 5.76
N PHE A 196 -4.61 -6.38 4.72
CA PHE A 196 -5.02 -6.71 3.36
C PHE A 196 -5.28 -8.20 3.21
N GLU A 197 -6.10 -8.57 2.25
CA GLU A 197 -6.16 -9.94 1.75
C GLU A 197 -4.80 -10.32 1.15
N SER A 198 -4.49 -11.64 1.12
CA SER A 198 -3.20 -12.07 0.63
C SER A 198 -3.02 -11.67 -0.84
N ARG A 199 -1.78 -11.36 -1.20
CA ARG A 199 -1.43 -11.04 -2.58
C ARG A 199 -1.78 -12.19 -3.52
N ASP A 200 -1.56 -13.43 -3.09
CA ASP A 200 -1.81 -14.60 -3.89
C ASP A 200 -3.32 -14.83 -4.09
N THR A 201 -4.14 -14.60 -3.08
CA THR A 201 -5.60 -14.61 -3.20
C THR A 201 -6.06 -13.56 -4.23
N THR A 202 -5.61 -12.30 -4.07
CA THR A 202 -5.98 -11.21 -4.99
C THR A 202 -5.56 -11.53 -6.43
N ARG A 203 -4.34 -12.02 -6.63
CA ARG A 203 -3.79 -12.40 -7.93
C ARG A 203 -4.56 -13.55 -8.56
N THR A 204 -4.90 -14.59 -7.79
CA THR A 204 -5.62 -15.77 -8.28
C THR A 204 -7.02 -15.40 -8.75
N VAL A 205 -7.76 -14.61 -7.96
CA VAL A 205 -9.09 -14.15 -8.37
C VAL A 205 -9.00 -13.30 -9.64
N LEU A 206 -8.03 -12.38 -9.72
CA LEU A 206 -7.85 -11.55 -10.90
C LEU A 206 -7.45 -12.38 -12.14
N ALA A 207 -6.65 -13.44 -11.97
CA ALA A 207 -6.30 -14.37 -13.04
C ALA A 207 -7.52 -15.15 -13.54
N ASN A 208 -8.35 -15.70 -12.64
CA ASN A 208 -9.56 -16.42 -12.99
C ASN A 208 -10.56 -15.53 -13.77
N ILE A 209 -10.68 -14.26 -13.37
CA ILE A 209 -11.52 -13.31 -14.11
C ILE A 209 -10.92 -13.06 -15.51
N THR A 210 -9.62 -12.78 -15.58
CA THR A 210 -8.95 -12.44 -16.86
C THR A 210 -8.96 -13.61 -17.85
N MET A 211 -8.86 -14.85 -17.38
CA MET A 211 -8.72 -16.03 -18.23
C MET A 211 -10.06 -16.72 -18.52
N ASP A 212 -10.95 -16.81 -17.53
CA ASP A 212 -12.12 -17.66 -17.56
C ASP A 212 -13.43 -16.92 -17.23
N HIS A 213 -13.39 -15.59 -17.01
CA HIS A 213 -14.54 -14.78 -16.58
C HIS A 213 -15.19 -15.28 -15.28
N GLN A 214 -14.40 -15.97 -14.43
CA GLN A 214 -14.89 -16.54 -13.18
C GLN A 214 -14.56 -15.63 -12.01
N CYS A 215 -15.60 -15.31 -11.23
CA CYS A 215 -15.53 -14.46 -10.07
C CYS A 215 -15.80 -15.29 -8.80
N GLU A 216 -14.74 -15.73 -8.15
CA GLU A 216 -14.80 -16.54 -6.93
C GLU A 216 -14.29 -15.74 -5.73
N LEU A 217 -15.18 -15.06 -5.03
CA LEU A 217 -14.88 -14.32 -3.80
C LEU A 217 -15.83 -14.76 -2.68
N PRO A 218 -15.39 -14.61 -1.40
CA PRO A 218 -16.28 -14.82 -0.26
C PRO A 218 -17.51 -13.93 -0.34
N THR A 219 -18.69 -14.50 -0.07
CA THR A 219 -19.99 -13.81 -0.13
C THR A 219 -20.39 -13.15 1.20
N ASP A 220 -19.53 -13.23 2.23
CA ASP A 220 -19.75 -12.51 3.48
C ASP A 220 -19.46 -11.00 3.26
N ASN A 221 -20.21 -10.14 3.93
CA ASN A 221 -20.07 -8.68 3.81
C ASN A 221 -18.98 -8.12 4.74
N LYS A 222 -17.90 -8.86 5.02
CA LYS A 222 -16.79 -8.36 5.82
C LYS A 222 -15.99 -7.31 5.07
N GLU A 223 -15.46 -6.33 5.78
CA GLU A 223 -14.50 -5.38 5.21
C GLU A 223 -13.25 -6.13 4.73
N ARG A 224 -12.88 -5.92 3.47
CA ARG A 224 -11.71 -6.52 2.83
C ARG A 224 -10.92 -5.49 2.06
N TRP A 225 -9.61 -5.60 2.15
CA TRP A 225 -8.66 -4.72 1.46
C TRP A 225 -7.84 -5.55 0.47
N TYR A 226 -7.87 -5.15 -0.77
CA TYR A 226 -7.15 -5.80 -1.87
C TYR A 226 -6.11 -4.84 -2.43
N GLY A 227 -4.92 -5.35 -2.73
CA GLY A 227 -3.84 -4.55 -3.30
C GLY A 227 -3.04 -5.33 -4.32
N LEU A 228 -2.98 -4.83 -5.56
CA LEU A 228 -2.14 -5.38 -6.62
C LEU A 228 -1.82 -4.30 -7.67
N GLU A 229 -0.79 -4.54 -8.47
CA GLU A 229 -0.43 -3.66 -9.58
C GLU A 229 -1.59 -3.50 -10.58
N LEU A 230 -1.80 -2.29 -11.10
CA LEU A 230 -2.82 -2.01 -12.14
C LEU A 230 -2.61 -2.93 -13.35
N HIS A 231 -1.35 -3.14 -13.74
CA HIS A 231 -0.93 -4.07 -14.79
C HIS A 231 0.22 -4.92 -14.29
N ARG A 232 0.06 -6.24 -14.30
CA ARG A 232 1.09 -7.15 -13.84
C ARG A 232 1.41 -8.20 -14.90
N LYS A 233 2.66 -8.21 -15.38
CA LYS A 233 3.17 -9.30 -16.19
C LYS A 233 3.32 -10.57 -15.37
N VAL A 234 2.74 -11.66 -15.82
CA VAL A 234 2.82 -12.99 -15.21
C VAL A 234 3.27 -14.02 -16.23
N LYS A 235 3.88 -15.08 -15.75
CA LYS A 235 4.14 -16.29 -16.55
C LYS A 235 3.06 -17.30 -16.20
N VAL A 236 2.28 -17.71 -17.18
CA VAL A 236 1.34 -18.81 -17.07
C VAL A 236 2.10 -20.08 -17.40
N VAL A 237 2.01 -21.09 -16.53
CA VAL A 237 2.63 -22.40 -16.70
C VAL A 237 1.55 -23.45 -16.74
N GLU A 238 1.37 -24.07 -17.91
CA GLU A 238 0.48 -25.22 -18.07
C GLU A 238 1.30 -26.50 -17.98
N LYS A 239 0.88 -27.41 -17.14
CA LYS A 239 1.53 -28.72 -16.98
C LYS A 239 0.79 -29.78 -17.77
N TYR A 240 1.51 -30.47 -18.63
CA TYR A 240 1.04 -31.60 -19.41
C TYR A 240 1.69 -32.90 -18.89
N THR A 241 1.19 -34.03 -19.33
CA THR A 241 1.72 -35.36 -18.93
C THR A 241 3.21 -35.53 -19.27
N LEU A 242 3.67 -34.94 -20.36
CA LEU A 242 5.04 -35.10 -20.88
C LEU A 242 5.85 -33.81 -20.93
N GLY A 243 5.39 -32.75 -20.22
CA GLY A 243 6.10 -31.47 -20.21
C GLY A 243 5.28 -30.32 -19.66
N GLU A 244 5.77 -29.12 -19.86
CA GLU A 244 5.07 -27.89 -19.49
C GLU A 244 5.13 -26.86 -20.63
N GLY A 245 4.03 -26.16 -20.84
CA GLY A 245 3.95 -24.96 -21.67
C GLY A 245 4.12 -23.72 -20.82
N ARG A 246 4.80 -22.69 -21.38
CA ARG A 246 4.97 -21.41 -20.69
C ARG A 246 4.56 -20.27 -21.64
N SER A 247 3.66 -19.43 -21.18
CA SER A 247 3.23 -18.22 -21.88
C SER A 247 3.35 -17.00 -20.98
N SER A 248 3.38 -15.82 -21.59
CA SER A 248 3.35 -14.55 -20.84
C SER A 248 1.96 -13.94 -20.98
N ALA A 249 1.37 -13.51 -19.86
CA ALA A 249 0.11 -12.79 -19.83
C ALA A 249 0.26 -11.50 -19.00
N ILE A 250 -0.68 -10.59 -19.19
CA ILE A 250 -0.79 -9.38 -18.37
C ILE A 250 -2.11 -9.48 -17.59
N LEU A 251 -2.03 -9.58 -16.28
CA LEU A 251 -3.19 -9.37 -15.43
C LEU A 251 -3.43 -7.86 -15.32
N SER A 252 -4.66 -7.44 -15.54
CA SER A 252 -5.05 -6.03 -15.50
C SER A 252 -6.35 -5.86 -14.74
N TRP A 253 -6.42 -4.80 -13.96
CA TRP A 253 -7.70 -4.36 -13.40
C TRP A 253 -8.51 -3.69 -14.51
N ASP A 254 -9.69 -4.23 -14.77
CA ASP A 254 -10.68 -3.69 -15.70
C ASP A 254 -12.04 -3.56 -15.01
N LYS A 255 -13.07 -3.23 -15.77
CA LYS A 255 -14.41 -3.09 -15.22
C LYS A 255 -14.96 -4.41 -14.67
N GLU A 256 -14.71 -5.53 -15.35
CA GLU A 256 -15.19 -6.85 -14.91
C GLU A 256 -14.55 -7.24 -13.58
N ALA A 257 -13.23 -7.06 -13.45
CA ALA A 257 -12.51 -7.29 -12.22
C ALA A 257 -13.05 -6.40 -11.08
N MET A 258 -13.22 -5.10 -11.33
CA MET A 258 -13.76 -4.19 -10.31
C MET A 258 -15.18 -4.55 -9.89
N ASP A 259 -16.04 -4.91 -10.83
CA ASP A 259 -17.41 -5.34 -10.55
C ASP A 259 -17.44 -6.65 -9.74
N CYS A 260 -16.51 -7.58 -10.03
CA CYS A 260 -16.37 -8.82 -9.25
C CYS A 260 -16.00 -8.51 -7.79
N PHE A 261 -14.89 -7.80 -7.58
CA PHE A 261 -14.42 -7.51 -6.22
C PHE A 261 -15.42 -6.68 -5.41
N ARG A 262 -16.23 -5.83 -6.06
CA ARG A 262 -17.26 -5.00 -5.45
C ARG A 262 -18.60 -5.68 -5.23
N LYS A 263 -18.76 -6.97 -5.59
CA LYS A 263 -19.88 -7.78 -5.08
C LYS A 263 -19.93 -7.75 -3.55
N ASN A 264 -18.79 -7.60 -2.89
CA ASN A 264 -18.73 -7.19 -1.51
C ASN A 264 -18.68 -5.64 -1.43
N ALA A 265 -19.77 -5.03 -0.95
CA ALA A 265 -19.87 -3.56 -0.81
C ALA A 265 -18.81 -2.94 0.11
N ASN A 266 -18.18 -3.73 1.00
CA ASN A 266 -17.15 -3.31 1.91
C ASN A 266 -15.72 -3.67 1.40
N ALA A 267 -15.56 -3.89 0.09
CA ALA A 267 -14.27 -4.11 -0.53
C ALA A 267 -13.56 -2.78 -0.82
N HIS A 268 -12.30 -2.69 -0.44
CA HIS A 268 -11.40 -1.58 -0.73
C HIS A 268 -10.31 -2.05 -1.68
N ILE A 269 -10.15 -1.37 -2.81
CA ILE A 269 -9.21 -1.76 -3.87
C ILE A 269 -8.15 -0.67 -4.01
N ILE A 270 -6.90 -1.05 -3.78
CA ILE A 270 -5.73 -0.19 -3.91
C ILE A 270 -4.91 -0.65 -5.13
N LEU A 271 -4.72 0.23 -6.09
CA LEU A 271 -3.96 -0.06 -7.30
C LEU A 271 -2.50 0.37 -7.11
N PHE A 272 -1.58 -0.56 -7.35
CA PHE A 272 -0.14 -0.31 -7.20
C PHE A 272 0.50 0.13 -8.51
N GLY A 273 1.62 0.87 -8.41
CA GLY A 273 2.44 1.25 -9.54
C GLY A 273 1.82 2.34 -10.43
N ILE A 274 1.02 3.22 -9.85
CA ILE A 274 0.39 4.32 -10.57
C ILE A 274 1.37 5.49 -10.60
N ASN A 275 2.13 5.62 -11.70
CA ASN A 275 3.20 6.61 -11.82
C ASN A 275 3.02 7.54 -13.03
N THR A 276 1.95 7.37 -13.82
CA THR A 276 1.63 8.22 -14.97
C THR A 276 0.25 8.85 -14.85
N GLN A 277 0.02 9.91 -15.63
CA GLN A 277 -1.29 10.55 -15.70
C GLN A 277 -2.36 9.60 -16.27
N ASP A 278 -1.99 8.76 -17.24
CA ASP A 278 -2.91 7.80 -17.87
C ASP A 278 -3.31 6.70 -16.90
N ASP A 279 -2.36 6.16 -16.12
CA ASP A 279 -2.67 5.18 -15.07
C ASP A 279 -3.59 5.77 -14.01
N TYR A 280 -3.36 7.03 -13.62
CA TYR A 280 -4.22 7.73 -12.66
C TYR A 280 -5.64 7.95 -13.20
N LYS A 281 -5.75 8.38 -14.46
CA LYS A 281 -7.04 8.50 -15.14
C LYS A 281 -7.76 7.16 -15.17
N LYS A 282 -7.06 6.08 -15.54
CA LYS A 282 -7.62 4.73 -15.53
C LYS A 282 -8.07 4.30 -14.13
N ALA A 283 -7.29 4.56 -13.09
CA ALA A 283 -7.65 4.26 -11.71
C ALA A 283 -8.91 5.02 -11.25
N LYS A 284 -9.09 6.28 -11.66
CA LYS A 284 -10.31 7.06 -11.44
C LYS A 284 -11.52 6.49 -12.17
N GLU A 285 -11.38 6.13 -13.44
CA GLU A 285 -12.44 5.48 -14.24
C GLU A 285 -12.89 4.16 -13.61
N LEU A 286 -11.94 3.39 -13.08
CA LEU A 286 -12.18 2.16 -12.34
C LEU A 286 -12.70 2.40 -10.92
N GLN A 287 -12.78 3.65 -10.46
CA GLN A 287 -13.21 4.04 -9.12
C GLN A 287 -12.39 3.36 -8.00
N ALA A 288 -11.07 3.20 -8.20
CA ALA A 288 -10.20 2.64 -7.18
C ALA A 288 -10.29 3.44 -5.87
N ASN A 289 -10.22 2.77 -4.72
CA ASN A 289 -10.23 3.43 -3.42
C ASN A 289 -8.92 4.16 -3.12
N GLY A 290 -7.80 3.66 -3.66
CA GLY A 290 -6.51 4.31 -3.54
C GLY A 290 -5.55 3.91 -4.65
N VAL A 291 -4.52 4.73 -4.81
CA VAL A 291 -3.43 4.52 -5.78
C VAL A 291 -2.08 4.67 -5.06
N MET A 292 -1.20 3.70 -5.30
CA MET A 292 0.16 3.74 -4.76
C MET A 292 1.11 4.36 -5.79
N VAL A 293 1.78 5.44 -5.38
CA VAL A 293 2.61 6.28 -6.23
C VAL A 293 4.04 6.38 -5.69
N ASP A 294 5.04 6.46 -6.58
CA ASP A 294 6.45 6.61 -6.18
C ASP A 294 6.83 8.07 -5.90
N SER A 295 6.13 9.04 -6.51
CA SER A 295 6.36 10.46 -6.32
C SER A 295 5.07 11.23 -6.00
N PRO A 296 4.72 11.42 -4.74
CA PRO A 296 3.66 12.35 -4.35
C PRO A 296 3.83 13.77 -4.90
N ALA A 297 5.08 14.26 -5.01
CA ALA A 297 5.36 15.58 -5.58
C ALA A 297 4.89 15.69 -7.04
N GLN A 298 5.22 14.71 -7.87
CA GLN A 298 4.75 14.65 -9.26
C GLN A 298 3.24 14.53 -9.34
N PHE A 299 2.63 13.73 -8.45
CA PHE A 299 1.18 13.53 -8.44
C PHE A 299 0.41 14.78 -8.05
N LYS A 300 0.93 15.60 -7.16
CA LYS A 300 0.36 16.92 -6.86
C LYS A 300 0.23 17.79 -8.12
N GLU A 301 1.24 17.74 -9.01
CA GLU A 301 1.19 18.46 -10.30
C GLU A 301 0.21 17.80 -11.29
N ILE A 302 0.17 16.47 -11.38
CA ILE A 302 -0.76 15.74 -12.25
C ILE A 302 -2.20 16.07 -11.89
N ILE A 303 -2.55 16.05 -10.60
CA ILE A 303 -3.89 16.35 -10.11
C ILE A 303 -4.25 17.81 -10.41
N SER A 304 -3.37 18.77 -10.11
CA SER A 304 -3.64 20.20 -10.35
C SER A 304 -3.87 20.51 -11.84
N LYS A 305 -3.12 19.85 -12.74
CA LYS A 305 -3.31 19.99 -14.19
C LYS A 305 -4.64 19.39 -14.66
N SER A 306 -5.06 18.27 -14.08
CA SER A 306 -6.31 17.58 -14.45
C SER A 306 -7.57 18.35 -14.01
N GLU A 307 -7.47 19.20 -13.00
CA GLU A 307 -8.57 20.04 -12.51
C GLU A 307 -8.71 21.36 -13.30
N ASN A 308 -7.61 21.84 -13.87
CA ASN A 308 -7.58 23.09 -14.66
C ASN A 308 -8.01 22.91 -16.14
N VAL A 309 -8.32 21.70 -16.58
CA VAL A 309 -8.77 21.38 -17.97
C VAL A 309 -10.31 21.26 -18.04
N LYS A 310 -11.04 21.78 -17.07
CA LYS A 310 -12.52 21.83 -17.09
C LYS A 310 -13.03 23.15 -17.65
#